data_d6787fa27acfeb7efe94c33177cb0559
#
_entry.id   d6787fa27acfeb7efe94c33177cb0559
#
_cell.length_a   1.000
_cell.length_b   1.000
_cell.length_c   1.000
_cell.angle_alpha   90.00
_cell.angle_beta   90.00
_cell.angle_gamma   90.00
#
_symmetry.space_group_name_H-M   'P 1'
#
loop_
_entity.id
_entity.type
_entity.pdbx_description
1 polymer ?
#
loop_
_entity_poly.entity_id
_entity_poly.type
_entity_poly.pdbx_seq_one_letter_code
_entity_poly.pdbx_strand_id
1 'polypeptide(L)'
;MRSSSESGERTSDTARRSFLKALIVFSGALVLLPLERLSAYLLERKSGTTSYPRVKIVNSSEVAAGDSILFLYPSNDRSAVLIHLGSGDFVAYDAVCTHLGCQIHFDKEPIKGWENRKDNLFCACHGAVFDPNNGDVVAGPPPRPMPKIKLEIDTNGDIYANGYESGLPLYGEE
;
A
#
# COMPACT_ATOMS: atom_id res chain seq x y z
N MET A 1 11.62 -74.44 41.53
CA MET A 1 11.27 -73.07 41.88
C MET A 1 12.04 -72.10 41.03
N ARG A 2 11.50 -71.78 39.85
CA ARG A 2 12.04 -70.75 38.95
C ARG A 2 10.90 -70.32 38.01
N SER A 3 10.08 -69.34 38.38
CA SER A 3 9.06 -68.80 37.48
C SER A 3 8.41 -67.53 38.03
N SER A 4 9.11 -66.54 38.49
CA SER A 4 8.44 -65.28 38.90
C SER A 4 9.20 -63.99 38.54
N SER A 5 10.31 -64.04 37.77
CA SER A 5 11.07 -62.83 37.44
C SER A 5 10.90 -62.33 36.00
N GLU A 6 10.28 -63.10 35.11
CA GLU A 6 10.16 -62.68 33.68
C GLU A 6 8.93 -61.83 33.34
N SER A 7 7.88 -61.83 34.16
CA SER A 7 6.65 -61.05 33.88
C SER A 7 6.77 -59.57 34.20
N GLY A 8 7.64 -59.15 35.12
CA GLY A 8 7.81 -57.77 35.54
C GLY A 8 8.66 -56.91 34.54
N GLU A 9 9.56 -57.53 33.84
CA GLU A 9 10.49 -56.85 32.92
C GLU A 9 9.82 -56.47 31.58
N ARG A 10 8.93 -57.35 31.06
CA ARG A 10 8.21 -57.10 29.82
C ARG A 10 7.17 -55.98 29.93
N THR A 11 6.58 -55.79 31.10
CA THR A 11 5.58 -54.72 31.31
C THR A 11 6.23 -53.32 31.41
N SER A 12 7.47 -53.26 31.95
CA SER A 12 8.21 -52.00 32.03
C SER A 12 8.71 -51.52 30.66
N ASP A 13 9.07 -52.40 29.77
CA ASP A 13 9.56 -52.07 28.43
C ASP A 13 8.46 -51.59 27.51
N THR A 14 7.28 -52.18 27.59
CA THR A 14 6.10 -51.75 26.83
C THR A 14 5.61 -50.34 27.30
N ALA A 15 5.61 -50.10 28.61
CA ALA A 15 5.26 -48.80 29.17
C ALA A 15 6.27 -47.68 28.74
N ARG A 16 7.54 -47.97 28.77
CA ARG A 16 8.60 -47.05 28.31
C ARG A 16 8.50 -46.74 26.82
N ARG A 17 8.26 -47.73 25.97
CA ARG A 17 8.08 -47.55 24.52
C ARG A 17 6.82 -46.77 24.21
N SER A 18 5.72 -46.96 24.92
CA SER A 18 4.48 -46.18 24.76
C SER A 18 4.67 -44.76 25.22
N PHE A 19 5.39 -44.49 26.31
CA PHE A 19 5.68 -43.16 26.79
C PHE A 19 6.59 -42.40 25.83
N LEU A 20 7.64 -43.02 25.26
CA LEU A 20 8.49 -42.41 24.25
C LEU A 20 7.75 -42.09 22.97
N LYS A 21 6.86 -42.95 22.50
CA LYS A 21 5.99 -42.68 21.33
C LYS A 21 5.04 -41.49 21.60
N ALA A 22 4.42 -41.42 22.78
CA ALA A 22 3.58 -40.29 23.16
C ALA A 22 4.37 -38.98 23.23
N LEU A 23 5.59 -38.98 23.76
CA LEU A 23 6.47 -37.82 23.79
C LEU A 23 6.84 -37.32 22.39
N ILE A 24 7.16 -38.23 21.46
CA ILE A 24 7.50 -37.86 20.07
C ILE A 24 6.27 -37.26 19.37
N VAL A 25 5.10 -37.84 19.55
CA VAL A 25 3.85 -37.31 18.94
C VAL A 25 3.51 -35.95 19.54
N PHE A 26 3.66 -35.78 20.86
CA PHE A 26 3.35 -34.53 21.54
C PHE A 26 4.33 -33.41 21.19
N SER A 27 5.64 -33.71 21.10
CA SER A 27 6.65 -32.76 20.68
C SER A 27 6.50 -32.36 19.21
N GLY A 28 6.14 -33.30 18.33
CA GLY A 28 5.84 -33.06 16.93
C GLY A 28 4.62 -32.13 16.75
N ALA A 29 3.56 -32.36 17.50
CA ALA A 29 2.37 -31.50 17.48
C ALA A 29 2.67 -30.10 17.99
N LEU A 30 3.50 -29.95 19.00
CA LEU A 30 3.89 -28.64 19.57
C LEU A 30 4.70 -27.78 18.60
N VAL A 31 5.46 -28.39 17.68
CA VAL A 31 6.23 -27.69 16.66
C VAL A 31 5.41 -27.39 15.40
N LEU A 32 4.50 -28.31 15.01
CA LEU A 32 3.73 -28.17 13.78
C LEU A 32 2.61 -27.12 13.90
N LEU A 33 1.93 -27.03 15.05
CA LEU A 33 0.85 -26.05 15.27
C LEU A 33 1.27 -24.58 15.07
N PRO A 34 2.40 -24.12 15.63
CA PRO A 34 2.87 -22.74 15.37
C PRO A 34 3.31 -22.53 13.92
N LEU A 35 3.78 -23.58 13.22
CA LEU A 35 4.19 -23.49 11.83
C LEU A 35 3.00 -23.30 10.88
N GLU A 36 1.90 -24.00 11.13
CA GLU A 36 0.63 -23.80 10.39
C GLU A 36 0.06 -22.39 10.62
N ARG A 37 0.08 -21.91 11.86
CA ARG A 37 -0.35 -20.56 12.20
C ARG A 37 0.52 -19.50 11.55
N LEU A 38 1.85 -19.72 11.54
CA LEU A 38 2.79 -18.83 10.89
C LEU A 38 2.58 -18.82 9.36
N SER A 39 2.38 -19.99 8.74
CA SER A 39 2.12 -20.06 7.30
C SER A 39 0.81 -19.37 6.91
N ALA A 40 -0.26 -19.56 7.68
CA ALA A 40 -1.53 -18.86 7.49
C ALA A 40 -1.36 -17.34 7.63
N TYR A 41 -0.67 -16.88 8.66
CA TYR A 41 -0.36 -15.47 8.87
C TYR A 41 0.45 -14.85 7.72
N LEU A 42 1.46 -15.59 7.20
CA LEU A 42 2.27 -15.13 6.06
C LEU A 42 1.48 -15.13 4.75
N LEU A 43 0.53 -16.04 4.58
CA LEU A 43 -0.36 -16.09 3.42
C LEU A 43 -1.40 -14.97 3.47
N GLU A 44 -1.98 -14.70 4.63
CA GLU A 44 -2.91 -13.56 4.83
C GLU A 44 -2.20 -12.22 4.59
N ARG A 45 -0.96 -12.07 5.05
CA ARG A 45 -0.16 -10.87 4.80
C ARG A 45 0.16 -10.65 3.31
N LYS A 46 0.29 -11.71 2.51
CA LYS A 46 0.46 -11.63 1.05
C LYS A 46 -0.84 -11.34 0.30
N SER A 47 -1.99 -11.63 0.90
CA SER A 47 -3.32 -11.52 0.28
C SER A 47 -4.05 -10.22 0.64
N GLY A 48 -3.42 -9.29 1.33
CA GLY A 48 -3.94 -7.97 1.60
C GLY A 48 -4.07 -7.16 0.30
N THR A 49 -5.03 -7.52 -0.53
CA THR A 49 -5.54 -6.62 -1.57
C THR A 49 -6.22 -5.46 -0.84
N THR A 50 -5.51 -4.36 -0.67
CA THR A 50 -6.11 -3.12 -0.20
C THR A 50 -7.19 -2.76 -1.21
N SER A 51 -8.45 -2.96 -0.83
CA SER A 51 -9.58 -2.59 -1.67
C SER A 51 -9.83 -1.10 -1.47
N TYR A 52 -9.51 -0.32 -2.48
CA TYR A 52 -9.79 1.11 -2.50
C TYR A 52 -11.22 1.38 -2.98
N PRO A 53 -11.91 2.41 -2.45
CA PRO A 53 -13.22 2.79 -2.92
C PRO A 53 -13.14 3.36 -4.35
N ARG A 54 -14.18 3.11 -5.15
CA ARG A 54 -14.39 3.82 -6.42
C ARG A 54 -15.15 5.12 -6.12
N VAL A 55 -14.49 6.26 -6.29
CA VAL A 55 -15.02 7.58 -5.93
C VAL A 55 -15.13 8.44 -7.18
N LYS A 56 -16.34 8.98 -7.47
CA LYS A 56 -16.53 9.98 -8.53
C LYS A 56 -15.86 11.29 -8.12
N ILE A 57 -15.04 11.84 -9.01
CA ILE A 57 -14.36 13.12 -8.81
C ILE A 57 -15.18 14.25 -9.44
N VAL A 58 -15.34 14.21 -10.77
CA VAL A 58 -15.94 15.28 -11.57
C VAL A 58 -16.28 14.75 -12.97
N ASN A 59 -17.02 15.50 -13.77
CA ASN A 59 -17.12 15.23 -15.21
C ASN A 59 -15.95 15.88 -15.96
N SER A 60 -15.40 15.21 -16.95
CA SER A 60 -14.23 15.67 -17.72
C SER A 60 -14.45 17.01 -18.41
N SER A 61 -15.69 17.34 -18.79
CA SER A 61 -16.05 18.62 -19.40
C SER A 61 -16.00 19.83 -18.43
N GLU A 62 -15.93 19.55 -17.12
CA GLU A 62 -15.91 20.60 -16.08
C GLU A 62 -14.49 21.09 -15.75
N VAL A 63 -13.45 20.41 -16.27
CA VAL A 63 -12.04 20.72 -16.01
C VAL A 63 -11.38 21.12 -17.31
N ALA A 64 -11.04 22.40 -17.46
CA ALA A 64 -10.35 22.86 -18.66
C ALA A 64 -8.91 22.31 -18.73
N ALA A 65 -8.36 22.18 -19.94
CA ALA A 65 -6.97 21.78 -20.13
C ALA A 65 -6.01 22.76 -19.42
N GLY A 66 -5.04 22.22 -18.67
CA GLY A 66 -4.15 22.99 -17.81
C GLY A 66 -4.76 23.34 -16.44
N ASP A 67 -5.97 22.89 -16.10
CA ASP A 67 -6.58 23.10 -14.80
C ASP A 67 -6.42 21.89 -13.87
N SER A 68 -6.64 22.11 -12.58
CA SER A 68 -6.61 21.08 -11.56
C SER A 68 -7.74 21.23 -10.57
N ILE A 69 -8.13 20.12 -9.92
CA ILE A 69 -9.13 20.10 -8.84
C ILE A 69 -8.56 19.30 -7.68
N LEU A 70 -8.74 19.83 -6.46
CA LEU A 70 -8.51 19.06 -5.24
C LEU A 70 -9.76 18.23 -4.92
N PHE A 71 -9.54 16.99 -4.50
CA PHE A 71 -10.59 16.09 -4.04
C PHE A 71 -10.07 15.22 -2.87
N LEU A 72 -10.94 14.43 -2.28
CA LEU A 72 -10.56 13.57 -1.15
C LEU A 72 -10.52 12.11 -1.61
N TYR A 73 -9.41 11.42 -1.34
CA TYR A 73 -9.21 10.02 -1.70
C TYR A 73 -8.03 9.39 -0.97
N PRO A 74 -8.09 8.14 -0.51
CA PRO A 74 -9.25 7.22 -0.54
C PRO A 74 -10.25 7.46 0.58
N SER A 75 -9.92 8.33 1.52
CA SER A 75 -10.70 8.69 2.70
C SER A 75 -11.00 10.19 2.74
N ASN A 76 -11.92 10.61 3.60
CA ASN A 76 -12.37 11.99 3.69
C ASN A 76 -11.37 12.95 4.35
N ASP A 77 -10.24 12.47 4.79
CA ASP A 77 -9.17 13.23 5.43
C ASP A 77 -7.90 13.29 4.58
N ARG A 78 -7.87 12.62 3.41
CA ARG A 78 -6.71 12.56 2.55
C ARG A 78 -6.92 13.35 1.26
N SER A 79 -6.11 14.38 1.09
CA SER A 79 -6.16 15.26 -0.07
C SER A 79 -5.50 14.61 -1.29
N ALA A 80 -6.16 14.75 -2.43
CA ALA A 80 -5.67 14.33 -3.74
C ALA A 80 -5.88 15.46 -4.76
N VAL A 81 -5.12 15.44 -5.86
CA VAL A 81 -5.23 16.41 -6.95
C VAL A 81 -5.46 15.69 -8.27
N LEU A 82 -6.48 16.10 -9.00
CA LEU A 82 -6.72 15.75 -10.41
C LEU A 82 -6.21 16.89 -11.27
N ILE A 83 -5.48 16.58 -12.35
CA ILE A 83 -4.95 17.56 -13.30
C ILE A 83 -5.39 17.16 -14.70
N HIS A 84 -5.92 18.12 -15.46
CA HIS A 84 -6.13 17.99 -16.89
C HIS A 84 -4.89 18.56 -17.59
N LEU A 85 -4.00 17.70 -18.05
CA LEU A 85 -2.75 18.09 -18.70
C LEU A 85 -3.03 18.85 -20.01
N GLY A 86 -2.11 19.71 -20.43
CA GLY A 86 -2.19 20.39 -21.72
C GLY A 86 -2.16 19.44 -22.92
N SER A 87 -1.74 18.19 -22.75
CA SER A 87 -1.83 17.09 -23.74
C SER A 87 -3.27 16.61 -23.96
N GLY A 88 -4.19 16.90 -23.04
CA GLY A 88 -5.57 16.38 -23.03
C GLY A 88 -5.78 15.17 -22.12
N ASP A 89 -4.72 14.66 -21.50
CA ASP A 89 -4.79 13.53 -20.58
C ASP A 89 -5.17 13.99 -19.16
N PHE A 90 -5.85 13.12 -18.42
CA PHE A 90 -6.10 13.31 -16.99
C PHE A 90 -5.14 12.46 -16.16
N VAL A 91 -4.54 13.08 -15.16
CA VAL A 91 -3.70 12.41 -14.16
C VAL A 91 -4.14 12.80 -12.76
N ALA A 92 -3.96 11.92 -11.80
CA ALA A 92 -4.25 12.23 -10.41
C ALA A 92 -3.17 11.70 -9.47
N TYR A 93 -2.91 12.45 -8.42
CA TYR A 93 -1.91 12.14 -7.42
C TYR A 93 -2.45 12.37 -6.02
N ASP A 94 -1.87 11.67 -5.07
CA ASP A 94 -1.99 12.00 -3.67
C ASP A 94 -1.36 13.40 -3.44
N ALA A 95 -2.14 14.36 -2.98
CA ALA A 95 -1.65 15.73 -2.81
C ALA A 95 -0.84 15.93 -1.50
N VAL A 96 -0.19 14.87 -1.04
CA VAL A 96 0.63 14.82 0.17
C VAL A 96 2.09 14.63 -0.21
N CYS A 97 2.94 15.58 0.17
CA CYS A 97 4.36 15.57 -0.16
C CYS A 97 5.07 14.36 0.44
N THR A 98 5.79 13.62 -0.42
CA THR A 98 6.50 12.40 -0.02
C THR A 98 7.74 12.65 0.84
N HIS A 99 8.06 13.92 1.16
CA HIS A 99 9.09 14.28 2.13
C HIS A 99 8.56 14.16 3.57
N LEU A 100 7.66 15.05 3.99
CA LEU A 100 7.14 15.14 5.36
C LEU A 100 5.63 15.44 5.42
N GLY A 101 4.87 15.08 4.41
CA GLY A 101 3.42 15.12 4.47
C GLY A 101 2.77 16.49 4.26
N CYS A 102 3.50 17.53 3.82
CA CYS A 102 2.88 18.82 3.52
C CYS A 102 1.96 18.74 2.30
N GLN A 103 0.96 19.63 2.24
CA GLN A 103 0.07 19.77 1.10
C GLN A 103 0.85 20.17 -0.16
N ILE A 104 0.56 19.49 -1.28
CA ILE A 104 1.04 19.83 -2.62
C ILE A 104 -0.01 20.63 -3.37
N HIS A 105 0.44 21.60 -4.15
CA HIS A 105 -0.38 22.42 -5.03
C HIS A 105 0.07 22.25 -6.47
N PHE A 106 -0.86 22.40 -7.40
CA PHE A 106 -0.55 22.50 -8.82
C PHE A 106 -0.46 23.97 -9.20
N ASP A 107 0.73 24.42 -9.61
CA ASP A 107 1.03 25.78 -10.01
C ASP A 107 1.23 25.87 -11.52
N LYS A 108 0.38 26.63 -12.21
CA LYS A 108 0.46 26.88 -13.66
C LYS A 108 1.61 27.82 -13.99
N GLU A 109 1.90 28.77 -13.10
CA GLU A 109 2.94 29.75 -13.29
C GLU A 109 4.30 29.22 -12.84
N PRO A 110 5.39 29.79 -13.39
CA PRO A 110 6.72 29.43 -12.96
C PRO A 110 6.94 29.72 -11.48
N ILE A 111 7.56 28.78 -10.78
CA ILE A 111 7.92 28.91 -9.38
C ILE A 111 9.28 29.59 -9.30
N LYS A 112 9.48 30.47 -8.31
CA LYS A 112 10.78 31.15 -8.06
C LYS A 112 11.93 30.12 -7.97
N GLY A 113 12.95 30.33 -8.80
CA GLY A 113 14.07 29.40 -8.99
C GLY A 113 13.82 28.32 -10.06
N TRP A 114 12.60 28.31 -10.64
CA TRP A 114 12.17 27.38 -11.69
C TRP A 114 11.41 28.12 -12.80
N GLU A 115 11.91 29.29 -13.17
CA GLU A 115 11.25 30.24 -14.07
C GLU A 115 11.04 29.68 -15.50
N ASN A 116 11.80 28.64 -15.86
CA ASN A 116 11.68 27.97 -17.15
C ASN A 116 10.66 26.80 -17.17
N ARG A 117 10.02 26.51 -16.05
CA ARG A 117 9.02 25.44 -15.92
C ARG A 117 7.67 26.03 -15.50
N LYS A 118 6.66 25.72 -16.29
CA LYS A 118 5.24 25.90 -15.96
C LYS A 118 4.62 24.57 -15.59
N ASP A 119 3.45 24.61 -15.05
CA ASP A 119 2.67 23.41 -14.73
C ASP A 119 3.46 22.46 -13.80
N ASN A 120 3.70 22.87 -12.57
CA ASN A 120 4.44 22.09 -11.59
C ASN A 120 3.56 21.65 -10.42
N LEU A 121 3.82 20.47 -9.89
CA LEU A 121 3.34 20.08 -8.57
C LEU A 121 4.37 20.55 -7.54
N PHE A 122 3.96 21.45 -6.66
CA PHE A 122 4.85 22.17 -5.76
C PHE A 122 4.48 21.99 -4.29
N CYS A 123 5.50 21.80 -3.45
CA CYS A 123 5.40 21.79 -2.01
C CYS A 123 6.16 22.98 -1.41
N ALA A 124 5.45 23.96 -0.88
CA ALA A 124 6.04 25.19 -0.34
C ALA A 124 6.86 24.99 0.95
N CYS A 125 6.67 23.86 1.68
CA CYS A 125 7.36 23.63 2.95
C CYS A 125 8.89 23.59 2.80
N HIS A 126 9.39 22.85 1.82
CA HIS A 126 10.84 22.67 1.60
C HIS A 126 11.22 22.77 0.12
N GLY A 127 10.38 23.39 -0.70
CA GLY A 127 10.67 23.66 -2.10
C GLY A 127 10.70 22.42 -2.99
N ALA A 128 9.96 21.37 -2.65
CA ALA A 128 9.87 20.18 -3.51
C ALA A 128 9.07 20.49 -4.77
N VAL A 129 9.57 20.01 -5.91
CA VAL A 129 8.94 20.14 -7.23
C VAL A 129 8.81 18.74 -7.82
N PHE A 130 7.61 18.41 -8.33
CA PHE A 130 7.32 17.15 -9.01
C PHE A 130 6.80 17.41 -10.42
N ASP A 131 7.08 16.50 -11.33
CA ASP A 131 6.56 16.53 -12.69
C ASP A 131 5.10 16.08 -12.71
N PRO A 132 4.16 16.91 -13.23
CA PRO A 132 2.75 16.53 -13.25
C PRO A 132 2.43 15.40 -14.22
N ASN A 133 3.29 15.06 -15.18
CA ASN A 133 3.01 13.98 -16.14
C ASN A 133 3.17 12.59 -15.52
N ASN A 134 4.15 12.42 -14.63
CA ASN A 134 4.50 11.11 -14.08
C ASN A 134 4.65 11.08 -12.55
N GLY A 135 4.62 12.25 -11.88
CA GLY A 135 4.78 12.38 -10.43
C GLY A 135 6.22 12.32 -9.95
N ASP A 136 7.20 12.27 -10.84
CA ASP A 136 8.61 12.15 -10.49
C ASP A 136 9.15 13.40 -9.76
N VAL A 137 10.11 13.17 -8.87
CA VAL A 137 10.80 14.26 -8.17
C VAL A 137 11.71 14.99 -9.14
N VAL A 138 11.43 16.28 -9.34
CA VAL A 138 12.27 17.17 -10.17
C VAL A 138 13.29 17.90 -9.30
N ALA A 139 12.87 18.31 -8.09
CA ALA A 139 13.74 19.02 -7.15
C ALA A 139 13.27 18.89 -5.71
N GLY A 140 14.19 19.16 -4.79
CA GLY A 140 13.93 19.17 -3.36
C GLY A 140 14.23 17.84 -2.67
N PRO A 141 13.88 17.74 -1.38
CA PRO A 141 14.25 16.61 -0.53
C PRO A 141 13.39 15.33 -0.63
N PRO A 142 12.28 15.23 -1.40
CA PRO A 142 11.46 14.03 -1.42
C PRO A 142 12.26 12.78 -1.85
N PRO A 143 12.12 11.65 -1.13
CA PRO A 143 12.89 10.42 -1.43
C PRO A 143 12.28 9.58 -2.55
N ARG A 144 11.04 9.90 -3.00
CA ARG A 144 10.29 9.09 -3.97
C ARG A 144 9.23 9.92 -4.70
N PRO A 145 8.77 9.44 -5.89
CA PRO A 145 7.68 10.04 -6.63
C PRO A 145 6.38 10.16 -5.83
N MET A 146 5.46 10.98 -6.32
CA MET A 146 4.11 11.08 -5.79
C MET A 146 3.33 9.80 -6.08
N PRO A 147 2.52 9.29 -5.12
CA PRO A 147 1.62 8.18 -5.37
C PRO A 147 0.59 8.57 -6.42
N LYS A 148 0.56 7.83 -7.54
CA LYS A 148 -0.35 8.08 -8.64
C LYS A 148 -1.65 7.33 -8.45
N ILE A 149 -2.77 8.04 -8.57
CA ILE A 149 -4.12 7.49 -8.43
C ILE A 149 -4.57 6.98 -9.79
N LYS A 150 -5.08 5.76 -9.79
CA LYS A 150 -5.67 5.14 -10.97
C LYS A 150 -7.00 5.79 -11.29
N LEU A 151 -7.13 6.32 -12.51
CA LEU A 151 -8.35 6.93 -13.00
C LEU A 151 -9.13 5.99 -13.93
N GLU A 152 -10.44 6.11 -13.88
CA GLU A 152 -11.38 5.49 -14.80
C GLU A 152 -12.32 6.59 -15.32
N ILE A 153 -12.49 6.70 -16.63
CA ILE A 153 -13.41 7.65 -17.26
C ILE A 153 -14.51 6.84 -17.92
N ASP A 154 -15.76 7.08 -17.55
CA ASP A 154 -16.89 6.36 -18.11
C ASP A 154 -17.38 6.96 -19.44
N THR A 155 -18.38 6.32 -20.03
CA THR A 155 -18.97 6.75 -21.31
C THR A 155 -19.67 8.11 -21.26
N ASN A 156 -20.00 8.60 -20.07
CA ASN A 156 -20.60 9.91 -19.84
C ASN A 156 -19.54 11.01 -19.63
N GLY A 157 -18.27 10.63 -19.58
CA GLY A 157 -17.16 11.51 -19.27
C GLY A 157 -16.93 11.72 -17.77
N ASP A 158 -17.60 10.96 -16.91
CA ASP A 158 -17.38 11.03 -15.47
C ASP A 158 -16.07 10.37 -15.09
N ILE A 159 -15.23 11.09 -14.33
CA ILE A 159 -13.91 10.64 -13.87
C ILE A 159 -14.04 10.08 -12.46
N TYR A 160 -13.48 8.89 -12.26
CA TYR A 160 -13.46 8.18 -10.97
C TYR A 160 -12.03 7.86 -10.55
N ALA A 161 -11.76 8.01 -9.26
CA ALA A 161 -10.58 7.42 -8.62
C ALA A 161 -10.89 5.96 -8.27
N ASN A 162 -9.95 5.04 -8.59
CA ASN A 162 -10.15 3.60 -8.40
C ASN A 162 -8.84 2.91 -7.97
N GLY A 163 -8.27 3.32 -6.83
CA GLY A 163 -7.01 2.79 -6.30
C GLY A 163 -5.77 3.58 -6.72
N TYR A 164 -4.61 2.98 -6.51
CA TYR A 164 -3.31 3.53 -6.89
C TYR A 164 -2.65 2.65 -7.95
N GLU A 165 -1.88 3.25 -8.86
CA GLU A 165 -1.22 2.53 -9.96
C GLU A 165 -0.12 1.59 -9.47
N SER A 166 0.58 1.95 -8.41
CA SER A 166 1.52 1.08 -7.69
C SER A 166 1.02 0.95 -6.26
N GLY A 167 0.95 -0.27 -5.74
CA GLY A 167 0.57 -0.54 -4.36
C GLY A 167 1.57 0.01 -3.34
N LEU A 168 1.84 1.30 -3.42
CA LEU A 168 2.75 2.00 -2.52
C LEU A 168 2.13 2.06 -1.14
N PRO A 169 2.88 1.74 -0.09
CA PRO A 169 2.45 2.00 1.27
C PRO A 169 2.17 3.50 1.41
N LEU A 170 0.93 3.80 1.66
CA LEU A 170 0.53 5.15 2.02
C LEU A 170 1.13 5.45 3.39
N TYR A 171 1.49 6.71 3.64
CA TYR A 171 1.91 7.13 4.98
C TYR A 171 0.84 6.73 5.98
N GLY A 172 1.20 6.01 7.05
CA GLY A 172 0.35 5.79 8.19
C GLY A 172 -0.28 4.41 8.36
N GLU A 173 0.20 3.37 7.66
CA GLU A 173 -0.08 1.98 8.05
C GLU A 173 1.08 1.49 8.94
N GLU A 174 1.09 1.88 10.22
CA GLU A 174 1.80 1.21 11.31
C GLU A 174 0.82 0.37 12.13
#